data_fcae7a0f1e8fd79bf5579b7bf67c99ad
#
_entry.id   fcae7a0f1e8fd79bf5579b7bf67c99ad
#
_cell.length_a   1.000
_cell.length_b   1.000
_cell.length_c   1.000
_cell.angle_alpha   90.00
_cell.angle_beta   90.00
_cell.angle_gamma   90.00
#
_symmetry.space_group_name_H-M   'P 1'
#
loop_
_entity.id
_entity.type
_entity.pdbx_description
1 polymer ?
#
loop_
_entity_poly.entity_id
_entity_poly.type
_entity_poly.pdbx_seq_one_letter_code
_entity_poly.pdbx_strand_id
1 'polypeptide(L)'
;MLKPEQIKSGGFLTSIHDQKLTELLNQISRNIEMAQSKDELIATIGQVKSFGVPLKFSHSRYKLLALFTGLIALTTGLFSDQFYIKFHYQSTALTVFFALCTAALIFFMWRKSSRVRSLAERLYLRALLFDNQLYELTSELSLFESQLFNDYCEFSRGNYSREIKKGYKGNYKGTLHTFDYTVYHFHYVDKRTETETDSKGHTRTRTVYDHYNRYGIALEFRFVRQLAITGKSISGFKGKRYKTSSNHFNRLFKVVAHDEMVAARFLMPAVVLTCEEAANEFESLNLEFSSVAGLCMSFEDDNVVYGEPQFDFNSPDEFMREVREYNSLPKLRTALEFIHTLMMFSDNNFRKDNE
;
A
#
# COMPACT_ATOMS: atom_id res chain seq x y z
N MET A 1 -33.98 -2.21 -24.43
CA MET A 1 -34.82 -3.32 -23.96
C MET A 1 -33.92 -4.50 -23.60
N LEU A 2 -33.63 -4.68 -22.31
CA LEU A 2 -32.81 -5.78 -21.79
C LEU A 2 -33.77 -7.00 -21.62
N LYS A 3 -33.38 -8.14 -22.20
CA LYS A 3 -34.08 -9.42 -22.05
C LYS A 3 -34.16 -9.83 -20.57
N PRO A 4 -35.25 -10.41 -20.09
CA PRO A 4 -35.35 -10.95 -18.75
C PRO A 4 -34.65 -12.33 -18.73
N GLU A 5 -33.34 -12.37 -18.54
CA GLU A 5 -32.65 -13.62 -18.29
C GLU A 5 -32.53 -13.92 -16.80
N GLN A 6 -33.24 -14.98 -16.44
CA GLN A 6 -32.99 -15.88 -15.31
C GLN A 6 -32.57 -15.22 -13.98
N ILE A 7 -33.58 -14.75 -13.25
CA ILE A 7 -33.49 -14.59 -11.80
C ILE A 7 -33.27 -15.99 -11.22
N LYS A 8 -32.02 -16.39 -11.00
CA LYS A 8 -31.71 -17.55 -10.16
C LYS A 8 -32.34 -17.29 -8.80
N SER A 9 -33.21 -18.19 -8.35
CA SER A 9 -33.84 -18.16 -7.04
C SER A 9 -32.78 -17.85 -5.97
N GLY A 10 -32.81 -16.64 -5.42
CA GLY A 10 -31.89 -16.23 -4.37
C GLY A 10 -32.04 -17.20 -3.19
N GLY A 11 -30.88 -17.66 -2.68
CA GLY A 11 -30.86 -18.49 -1.49
C GLY A 11 -31.67 -17.83 -0.36
N PHE A 12 -32.23 -18.61 0.52
CA PHE A 12 -33.10 -18.19 1.64
C PHE A 12 -32.60 -16.95 2.42
N LEU A 13 -31.30 -16.67 2.41
CA LEU A 13 -30.67 -15.58 3.15
C LEU A 13 -30.53 -14.26 2.37
N THR A 14 -30.74 -14.21 1.04
CA THR A 14 -30.51 -13.01 0.21
C THR A 14 -31.83 -12.40 -0.26
N SER A 15 -31.96 -11.07 -0.15
CA SER A 15 -33.10 -10.33 -0.70
C SER A 15 -32.87 -10.05 -2.19
N ILE A 16 -33.95 -9.79 -2.96
CA ILE A 16 -33.84 -9.36 -4.36
C ILE A 16 -33.05 -8.08 -4.49
N HIS A 17 -33.19 -7.14 -3.54
CA HIS A 17 -32.41 -5.93 -3.47
C HIS A 17 -30.90 -6.22 -3.32
N ASP A 18 -30.53 -7.14 -2.40
CA ASP A 18 -29.13 -7.53 -2.17
C ASP A 18 -28.50 -8.21 -3.39
N GLN A 19 -29.29 -8.93 -4.18
CA GLN A 19 -28.82 -9.53 -5.43
C GLN A 19 -28.51 -8.47 -6.47
N LYS A 20 -29.45 -7.54 -6.72
CA LYS A 20 -29.25 -6.42 -7.64
C LYS A 20 -28.09 -5.53 -7.22
N LEU A 21 -27.95 -5.24 -5.93
CA LEU A 21 -26.82 -4.49 -5.38
C LEU A 21 -25.49 -5.24 -5.60
N THR A 22 -25.47 -6.55 -5.40
CA THR A 22 -24.27 -7.36 -5.65
C THR A 22 -23.87 -7.35 -7.13
N GLU A 23 -24.83 -7.43 -8.05
CA GLU A 23 -24.60 -7.35 -9.49
C GLU A 23 -24.05 -5.97 -9.88
N LEU A 24 -24.65 -4.88 -9.36
CA LEU A 24 -24.16 -3.53 -9.55
C LEU A 24 -22.71 -3.39 -9.07
N LEU A 25 -22.40 -3.82 -7.83
CA LEU A 25 -21.05 -3.72 -7.27
C LEU A 25 -20.03 -4.56 -8.06
N ASN A 26 -20.44 -5.71 -8.61
CA ASN A 26 -19.61 -6.50 -9.51
C ASN A 26 -19.33 -5.76 -10.84
N GLN A 27 -20.35 -5.08 -11.38
CA GLN A 27 -20.21 -4.28 -12.59
C GLN A 27 -19.29 -3.07 -12.34
N ILE A 28 -19.50 -2.36 -11.23
CA ILE A 28 -18.63 -1.25 -10.82
C ILE A 28 -17.18 -1.70 -10.69
N SER A 29 -16.92 -2.84 -10.03
CA SER A 29 -15.56 -3.40 -9.89
C SER A 29 -14.90 -3.62 -11.26
N ARG A 30 -15.62 -4.22 -12.21
CA ARG A 30 -15.11 -4.42 -13.57
C ARG A 30 -14.87 -3.10 -14.29
N ASN A 31 -15.80 -2.16 -14.20
CA ASN A 31 -15.67 -0.86 -14.84
C ASN A 31 -14.43 -0.10 -14.32
N ILE A 32 -14.18 -0.13 -13.00
CA ILE A 32 -12.98 0.48 -12.40
C ILE A 32 -11.70 -0.16 -12.95
N GLU A 33 -11.66 -1.48 -13.07
CA GLU A 33 -10.49 -2.21 -13.57
C GLU A 33 -10.23 -1.94 -15.05
N MET A 34 -11.29 -1.83 -15.86
CA MET A 34 -11.21 -1.63 -17.30
C MET A 34 -11.11 -0.16 -17.72
N ALA A 35 -11.37 0.78 -16.82
CA ALA A 35 -11.38 2.22 -17.12
C ALA A 35 -10.02 2.68 -17.66
N GLN A 36 -10.06 3.36 -18.79
CA GLN A 36 -8.90 3.97 -19.46
C GLN A 36 -8.88 5.50 -19.33
N SER A 37 -9.95 6.07 -18.78
CA SER A 37 -10.08 7.51 -18.59
C SER A 37 -10.85 7.84 -17.30
N LYS A 38 -10.66 9.06 -16.84
CA LYS A 38 -11.40 9.60 -15.69
C LYS A 38 -12.90 9.74 -15.98
N ASP A 39 -13.26 10.04 -17.23
CA ASP A 39 -14.66 10.16 -17.66
C ASP A 39 -15.42 8.84 -17.56
N GLU A 40 -14.77 7.72 -17.81
CA GLU A 40 -15.36 6.38 -17.63
C GLU A 40 -15.62 6.06 -16.14
N LEU A 41 -14.76 6.53 -15.24
CA LEU A 41 -14.97 6.43 -13.81
C LEU A 41 -16.15 7.29 -13.36
N ILE A 42 -16.27 8.51 -13.88
CA ILE A 42 -17.40 9.41 -13.62
C ILE A 42 -18.72 8.78 -14.14
N ALA A 43 -18.70 8.20 -15.33
CA ALA A 43 -19.86 7.47 -15.86
C ALA A 43 -20.26 6.28 -14.97
N THR A 44 -19.29 5.61 -14.36
CA THR A 44 -19.53 4.52 -13.39
C THR A 44 -20.23 5.03 -12.13
N ILE A 45 -19.87 6.20 -11.61
CA ILE A 45 -20.59 6.85 -10.50
C ILE A 45 -22.04 7.19 -10.93
N GLY A 46 -22.24 7.64 -12.18
CA GLY A 46 -23.56 7.87 -12.75
C GLY A 46 -24.46 6.64 -12.74
N GLN A 47 -23.91 5.44 -12.96
CA GLN A 47 -24.65 4.17 -12.84
C GLN A 47 -25.08 3.90 -11.39
N VAL A 48 -24.24 4.21 -10.41
CA VAL A 48 -24.58 4.11 -8.99
C VAL A 48 -25.75 5.05 -8.66
N LYS A 49 -25.71 6.29 -9.13
CA LYS A 49 -26.79 7.26 -8.94
C LYS A 49 -28.12 6.77 -9.53
N SER A 50 -28.09 6.15 -10.71
CA SER A 50 -29.28 5.63 -11.38
C SER A 50 -29.91 4.42 -10.66
N PHE A 51 -29.14 3.68 -9.86
CA PHE A 51 -29.63 2.56 -9.05
C PHE A 51 -30.51 3.05 -7.89
N GLY A 52 -30.26 4.25 -7.40
CA GLY A 52 -30.96 4.85 -6.27
C GLY A 52 -30.42 4.38 -4.90
N VAL A 53 -30.85 5.07 -3.86
CA VAL A 53 -30.46 4.77 -2.47
C VAL A 53 -31.52 3.92 -1.76
N PRO A 54 -31.12 3.11 -0.75
CA PRO A 54 -29.81 3.03 -0.13
C PRO A 54 -28.92 1.90 -0.71
N LEU A 55 -27.62 2.16 -0.87
CA LEU A 55 -26.59 1.16 -1.21
C LEU A 55 -26.23 0.30 0.02
N LYS A 56 -27.22 -0.11 0.78
CA LYS A 56 -27.06 -0.89 2.00
C LYS A 56 -27.62 -2.29 1.82
N PHE A 57 -26.83 -3.28 2.17
CA PHE A 57 -27.29 -4.65 2.22
C PHE A 57 -28.31 -4.85 3.35
N SER A 58 -29.36 -5.61 3.09
CA SER A 58 -30.32 -6.01 4.10
C SER A 58 -29.75 -7.15 4.92
N HIS A 59 -29.29 -6.83 6.12
CA HIS A 59 -28.72 -7.85 7.03
C HIS A 59 -29.75 -8.46 7.98
N SER A 60 -31.06 -8.19 7.83
CA SER A 60 -32.08 -8.58 8.79
C SER A 60 -32.09 -10.09 9.07
N ARG A 61 -32.03 -10.92 8.03
CA ARG A 61 -31.99 -12.40 8.17
C ARG A 61 -30.68 -12.90 8.79
N TYR A 62 -29.55 -12.30 8.42
CA TYR A 62 -28.25 -12.62 9.02
C TYR A 62 -28.18 -12.20 10.49
N LYS A 63 -28.74 -11.03 10.85
CA LYS A 63 -28.84 -10.58 12.23
C LYS A 63 -29.69 -11.53 13.08
N LEU A 64 -30.85 -11.96 12.55
CA LEU A 64 -31.73 -12.90 13.24
C LEU A 64 -31.04 -14.25 13.45
N LEU A 65 -30.33 -14.75 12.44
CA LEU A 65 -29.60 -16.01 12.53
C LEU A 65 -28.42 -15.91 13.51
N ALA A 66 -27.67 -14.78 13.47
CA ALA A 66 -26.57 -14.52 14.41
C ALA A 66 -27.08 -14.39 15.86
N LEU A 67 -28.23 -13.76 16.07
CA LEU A 67 -28.89 -13.67 17.38
C LEU A 67 -29.28 -15.06 17.88
N PHE A 68 -29.88 -15.89 17.02
CA PHE A 68 -30.29 -17.26 17.36
C PHE A 68 -29.10 -18.15 17.71
N THR A 69 -28.05 -18.16 16.87
CA THR A 69 -26.81 -18.93 17.13
C THR A 69 -26.06 -18.42 18.37
N GLY A 70 -26.04 -17.09 18.58
CA GLY A 70 -25.45 -16.47 19.77
C GLY A 70 -26.19 -16.82 21.06
N LEU A 71 -27.54 -16.88 21.00
CA LEU A 71 -28.37 -17.30 22.15
C LEU A 71 -28.09 -18.77 22.51
N ILE A 72 -28.00 -19.66 21.50
CA ILE A 72 -27.66 -21.06 21.72
C ILE A 72 -26.26 -21.19 22.35
N ALA A 73 -25.27 -20.44 21.83
CA ALA A 73 -23.91 -20.44 22.41
C ALA A 73 -23.92 -19.97 23.88
N LEU A 74 -24.69 -18.92 24.18
CA LEU A 74 -24.83 -18.38 25.53
C LEU A 74 -25.49 -19.40 26.49
N THR A 75 -26.62 -19.99 26.05
CA THR A 75 -27.33 -20.97 26.90
C THR A 75 -26.53 -22.24 27.14
N THR A 76 -25.87 -22.78 26.10
CA THR A 76 -24.98 -23.95 26.25
C THR A 76 -23.75 -23.67 27.10
N GLY A 77 -23.23 -22.45 27.09
CA GLY A 77 -22.11 -22.01 27.93
C GLY A 77 -22.51 -21.81 29.40
N LEU A 78 -23.62 -21.11 29.66
CA LEU A 78 -24.10 -20.83 31.04
C LEU A 78 -24.59 -22.08 31.76
N PHE A 79 -25.22 -23.02 31.03
CA PHE A 79 -25.77 -24.25 31.61
C PHE A 79 -24.90 -25.49 31.32
N SER A 80 -23.61 -25.28 31.10
CA SER A 80 -22.68 -26.36 30.73
C SER A 80 -22.70 -27.54 31.70
N ASP A 81 -22.72 -27.27 33.01
CA ASP A 81 -22.73 -28.30 34.05
C ASP A 81 -24.02 -29.13 34.10
N GLN A 82 -25.17 -28.47 33.87
CA GLN A 82 -26.48 -29.16 33.81
C GLN A 82 -26.59 -30.00 32.55
N PHE A 83 -26.07 -29.55 31.41
CA PHE A 83 -26.03 -30.34 30.17
C PHE A 83 -25.12 -31.55 30.28
N TYR A 84 -23.97 -31.43 30.96
CA TYR A 84 -23.06 -32.52 31.21
C TYR A 84 -23.73 -33.65 32.07
N ILE A 85 -24.42 -33.25 33.13
CA ILE A 85 -25.09 -34.19 34.03
C ILE A 85 -26.23 -34.91 33.32
N LYS A 86 -26.98 -34.25 32.44
CA LYS A 86 -28.21 -34.77 31.81
C LYS A 86 -27.94 -35.54 30.52
N PHE A 87 -26.92 -35.20 29.74
CA PHE A 87 -26.68 -35.75 28.41
C PHE A 87 -25.31 -36.39 28.22
N HIS A 88 -24.43 -36.39 29.22
CA HIS A 88 -23.05 -36.89 29.15
C HIS A 88 -22.25 -36.38 27.97
N TYR A 89 -22.61 -35.21 27.42
CA TYR A 89 -22.02 -34.62 26.22
C TYR A 89 -21.20 -33.37 26.55
N GLN A 90 -20.07 -33.25 25.91
CA GLN A 90 -19.20 -32.04 26.07
C GLN A 90 -19.89 -30.81 25.49
N SER A 91 -20.66 -30.10 26.33
CA SER A 91 -21.34 -28.85 25.97
C SER A 91 -20.38 -27.78 25.46
N THR A 92 -19.12 -27.82 25.88
CA THR A 92 -18.05 -26.90 25.46
C THR A 92 -17.84 -26.92 23.94
N ALA A 93 -17.81 -28.08 23.31
CA ALA A 93 -17.66 -28.18 21.85
C ALA A 93 -18.84 -27.54 21.11
N LEU A 94 -20.06 -27.73 21.61
CA LEU A 94 -21.26 -27.14 21.03
C LEU A 94 -21.28 -25.61 21.19
N THR A 95 -20.90 -25.11 22.37
CA THR A 95 -20.75 -23.68 22.65
C THR A 95 -19.74 -23.02 21.70
N VAL A 96 -18.55 -23.62 21.55
CA VAL A 96 -17.51 -23.13 20.63
C VAL A 96 -18.01 -23.14 19.18
N PHE A 97 -18.68 -24.21 18.75
CA PHE A 97 -19.24 -24.29 17.40
C PHE A 97 -20.22 -23.16 17.10
N PHE A 98 -21.21 -22.93 17.97
CA PHE A 98 -22.19 -21.86 17.77
C PHE A 98 -21.59 -20.46 17.90
N ALA A 99 -20.59 -20.27 18.77
CA ALA A 99 -19.84 -19.01 18.86
C ALA A 99 -19.08 -18.71 17.56
N LEU A 100 -18.43 -19.72 16.97
CA LEU A 100 -17.75 -19.58 15.67
C LEU A 100 -18.75 -19.29 14.53
N CYS A 101 -19.92 -19.94 14.52
CA CYS A 101 -20.98 -19.64 13.55
C CYS A 101 -21.45 -18.19 13.67
N THR A 102 -21.65 -17.69 14.89
CA THR A 102 -22.05 -16.30 15.14
C THR A 102 -20.97 -15.34 14.66
N ALA A 103 -19.71 -15.58 14.99
CA ALA A 103 -18.57 -14.76 14.54
C ALA A 103 -18.45 -14.75 13.00
N ALA A 104 -18.66 -15.89 12.34
CA ALA A 104 -18.65 -15.99 10.88
C ALA A 104 -19.77 -15.15 10.25
N LEU A 105 -21.00 -15.21 10.80
CA LEU A 105 -22.14 -14.42 10.31
C LEU A 105 -21.87 -12.91 10.46
N ILE A 106 -21.33 -12.47 11.60
CA ILE A 106 -20.95 -11.08 11.85
C ILE A 106 -19.86 -10.64 10.85
N PHE A 107 -18.84 -11.47 10.64
CA PHE A 107 -17.78 -11.23 9.67
C PHE A 107 -18.32 -11.08 8.23
N PHE A 108 -19.24 -11.96 7.80
CA PHE A 108 -19.87 -11.85 6.49
C PHE A 108 -20.69 -10.56 6.33
N MET A 109 -21.43 -10.16 7.37
CA MET A 109 -22.17 -8.89 7.35
C MET A 109 -21.23 -7.69 7.22
N TRP A 110 -20.15 -7.67 7.99
CA TRP A 110 -19.14 -6.62 7.94
C TRP A 110 -18.45 -6.55 6.58
N ARG A 111 -17.99 -7.70 6.06
CA ARG A 111 -17.37 -7.79 4.73
C ARG A 111 -18.27 -7.28 3.59
N LYS A 112 -19.57 -7.59 3.65
CA LYS A 112 -20.54 -7.07 2.69
C LYS A 112 -20.71 -5.55 2.78
N SER A 113 -20.80 -5.01 3.99
CA SER A 113 -21.01 -3.58 4.21
C SER A 113 -19.78 -2.76 3.82
N SER A 114 -18.56 -3.26 4.07
CA SER A 114 -17.31 -2.56 3.72
C SER A 114 -17.03 -2.51 2.22
N ARG A 115 -17.69 -3.37 1.42
CA ARG A 115 -17.47 -3.47 -0.02
C ARG A 115 -17.81 -2.19 -0.80
N VAL A 116 -18.86 -1.48 -0.41
CA VAL A 116 -19.29 -0.23 -1.05
C VAL A 116 -18.20 0.82 -0.90
N ARG A 117 -17.69 1.01 0.33
CA ARG A 117 -16.61 1.95 0.63
C ARG A 117 -15.31 1.55 -0.07
N SER A 118 -14.91 0.29 0.00
CA SER A 118 -13.70 -0.22 -0.65
C SER A 118 -13.72 0.00 -2.18
N LEU A 119 -14.86 -0.11 -2.84
CA LEU A 119 -14.98 0.17 -4.27
C LEU A 119 -14.90 1.68 -4.55
N ALA A 120 -15.46 2.54 -3.68
CA ALA A 120 -15.29 3.99 -3.82
C ALA A 120 -13.83 4.42 -3.66
N GLU A 121 -13.12 3.88 -2.67
CA GLU A 121 -11.69 4.10 -2.46
C GLU A 121 -10.87 3.65 -3.68
N ARG A 122 -11.17 2.48 -4.26
CA ARG A 122 -10.51 1.98 -5.48
C ARG A 122 -10.78 2.87 -6.70
N LEU A 123 -12.02 3.34 -6.86
CA LEU A 123 -12.39 4.26 -7.94
C LEU A 123 -11.63 5.58 -7.79
N TYR A 124 -11.62 6.13 -6.59
CA TYR A 124 -10.91 7.38 -6.29
C TYR A 124 -9.40 7.25 -6.53
N LEU A 125 -8.78 6.17 -6.05
CA LEU A 125 -7.36 5.91 -6.34
C LEU A 125 -7.10 5.83 -7.86
N ARG A 126 -7.98 5.18 -8.63
CA ARG A 126 -7.83 5.10 -10.08
C ARG A 126 -7.94 6.48 -10.73
N ALA A 127 -8.86 7.34 -10.26
CA ALA A 127 -8.98 8.73 -10.72
C ALA A 127 -7.73 9.55 -10.38
N LEU A 128 -7.19 9.36 -9.16
CA LEU A 128 -5.94 9.98 -8.71
C LEU A 128 -4.75 9.59 -9.59
N LEU A 129 -4.67 8.33 -10.01
CA LEU A 129 -3.63 7.87 -10.94
C LEU A 129 -3.77 8.56 -12.32
N PHE A 130 -4.98 8.71 -12.86
CA PHE A 130 -5.20 9.45 -14.11
C PHE A 130 -4.82 10.93 -14.00
N ASP A 131 -5.18 11.59 -12.90
CA ASP A 131 -4.85 12.99 -12.66
C ASP A 131 -3.34 13.25 -12.64
N ASN A 132 -2.58 12.31 -12.13
CA ASN A 132 -1.13 12.40 -11.99
C ASN A 132 -0.36 11.65 -13.10
N GLN A 133 -1.05 11.18 -14.14
CA GLN A 133 -0.46 10.46 -15.28
C GLN A 133 0.35 9.23 -14.84
N LEU A 134 -0.15 8.51 -13.84
CA LEU A 134 0.46 7.29 -13.31
C LEU A 134 -0.22 6.05 -13.89
N TYR A 135 0.59 5.04 -14.23
CA TYR A 135 0.15 3.76 -14.75
C TYR A 135 0.57 2.63 -13.81
N GLU A 136 -0.38 1.82 -13.38
CA GLU A 136 -0.09 0.68 -12.51
C GLU A 136 0.63 -0.43 -13.27
N LEU A 137 1.76 -0.88 -12.73
CA LEU A 137 2.49 -2.04 -13.25
C LEU A 137 1.78 -3.33 -12.81
N THR A 138 1.16 -4.01 -13.73
CA THR A 138 0.51 -5.32 -13.47
C THR A 138 1.32 -6.47 -14.05
N SER A 139 1.44 -6.55 -15.36
CA SER A 139 2.21 -7.60 -16.07
C SER A 139 3.73 -7.44 -15.94
N GLU A 140 4.22 -6.23 -15.77
CA GLU A 140 5.66 -5.92 -15.67
C GLU A 140 6.18 -5.91 -14.24
N LEU A 141 5.30 -6.07 -13.22
CA LEU A 141 5.67 -5.93 -11.82
C LEU A 141 6.77 -6.93 -11.40
N SER A 142 6.68 -8.18 -11.80
CA SER A 142 7.68 -9.21 -11.48
C SER A 142 9.05 -8.94 -12.12
N LEU A 143 9.07 -8.40 -13.33
CA LEU A 143 10.31 -7.99 -13.99
C LEU A 143 10.94 -6.80 -13.26
N PHE A 144 10.15 -5.80 -12.93
CA PHE A 144 10.58 -4.64 -12.15
C PHE A 144 11.10 -5.04 -10.77
N GLU A 145 10.41 -5.93 -10.06
CA GLU A 145 10.86 -6.49 -8.78
C GLU A 145 12.23 -7.14 -8.91
N SER A 146 12.42 -7.99 -9.94
CA SER A 146 13.69 -8.65 -10.18
C SER A 146 14.82 -7.66 -10.45
N GLN A 147 14.56 -6.58 -11.19
CA GLN A 147 15.53 -5.51 -11.42
C GLN A 147 15.92 -4.81 -10.13
N LEU A 148 14.93 -4.41 -9.32
CA LEU A 148 15.18 -3.75 -8.05
C LEU A 148 16.02 -4.62 -7.11
N PHE A 149 15.71 -5.91 -7.00
CA PHE A 149 16.42 -6.84 -6.12
C PHE A 149 17.84 -7.12 -6.57
N ASN A 150 18.13 -7.04 -7.87
CA ASN A 150 19.47 -7.20 -8.41
C ASN A 150 20.32 -5.93 -8.28
N ASP A 151 19.70 -4.76 -8.46
CA ASP A 151 20.44 -3.51 -8.63
C ASP A 151 20.66 -2.73 -7.32
N TYR A 152 19.85 -3.01 -6.28
CA TYR A 152 19.85 -2.23 -5.04
C TYR A 152 19.86 -3.09 -3.77
N CYS A 153 20.72 -2.69 -2.84
CA CYS A 153 20.82 -3.33 -1.52
C CYS A 153 19.63 -3.00 -0.61
N GLU A 154 18.88 -1.93 -0.88
CA GLU A 154 17.66 -1.58 -0.14
C GLU A 154 16.68 -2.77 -0.06
N PHE A 155 16.57 -3.55 -1.12
CA PHE A 155 15.68 -4.72 -1.20
C PHE A 155 16.26 -5.99 -0.57
N SER A 156 17.46 -5.91 0.03
CA SER A 156 18.01 -7.02 0.85
C SER A 156 17.44 -7.08 2.27
N ARG A 157 16.59 -6.10 2.66
CA ARG A 157 15.92 -6.05 3.97
C ARG A 157 15.02 -7.27 4.17
N GLY A 158 14.87 -7.66 5.43
CA GLY A 158 14.10 -8.83 5.82
C GLY A 158 14.85 -10.15 5.63
N ASN A 159 14.52 -11.11 6.48
CA ASN A 159 15.15 -12.44 6.47
C ASN A 159 14.19 -13.57 6.15
N TYR A 160 12.87 -13.28 5.93
CA TYR A 160 11.85 -14.29 5.68
C TYR A 160 11.17 -14.14 4.31
N SER A 161 10.54 -13.01 4.04
CA SER A 161 9.93 -12.75 2.74
C SER A 161 10.11 -11.30 2.29
N ARG A 162 10.09 -11.09 0.98
CA ARG A 162 10.28 -9.80 0.31
C ARG A 162 9.42 -9.77 -0.94
N GLU A 163 8.68 -8.68 -1.16
CA GLU A 163 7.85 -8.53 -2.35
C GLU A 163 7.60 -7.05 -2.66
N ILE A 164 7.45 -6.73 -3.94
CA ILE A 164 6.92 -5.45 -4.39
C ILE A 164 5.40 -5.58 -4.50
N LYS A 165 4.69 -5.00 -3.56
CA LYS A 165 3.21 -5.05 -3.50
C LYS A 165 2.57 -4.30 -4.66
N LYS A 166 3.13 -3.12 -5.02
CA LYS A 166 2.60 -2.24 -6.07
C LYS A 166 3.73 -1.47 -6.74
N GLY A 167 3.53 -1.16 -8.00
CA GLY A 167 4.38 -0.27 -8.77
C GLY A 167 3.54 0.64 -9.65
N TYR A 168 3.93 1.94 -9.74
CA TYR A 168 3.27 2.94 -10.57
C TYR A 168 4.31 3.67 -11.39
N LYS A 169 4.20 3.59 -12.71
CA LYS A 169 5.09 4.25 -13.65
C LYS A 169 4.55 5.62 -14.03
N GLY A 170 5.42 6.63 -14.05
CA GLY A 170 5.11 7.99 -14.47
C GLY A 170 6.25 8.63 -15.22
N ASN A 171 6.00 9.81 -15.79
CA ASN A 171 6.99 10.65 -16.43
C ASN A 171 6.95 12.04 -15.78
N TYR A 172 8.11 12.54 -15.37
CA TYR A 172 8.26 13.87 -14.80
C TYR A 172 8.87 14.82 -15.83
N LYS A 173 8.25 15.98 -16.01
CA LYS A 173 8.72 17.05 -16.90
C LYS A 173 9.14 18.25 -16.07
N GLY A 174 10.43 18.33 -15.78
CA GLY A 174 11.03 19.47 -15.09
C GLY A 174 11.50 20.55 -16.06
N THR A 175 12.11 21.59 -15.52
CA THR A 175 12.61 22.73 -16.31
C THR A 175 13.82 22.39 -17.19
N LEU A 176 14.73 21.52 -16.69
CA LEU A 176 15.95 21.12 -17.38
C LEU A 176 15.97 19.62 -17.70
N HIS A 177 15.40 18.79 -16.85
CA HIS A 177 15.39 17.34 -17.02
C HIS A 177 13.97 16.78 -17.09
N THR A 178 13.80 15.85 -18.00
CA THR A 178 12.60 14.99 -18.10
C THR A 178 13.04 13.56 -17.88
N PHE A 179 12.35 12.82 -17.03
CA PHE A 179 12.69 11.44 -16.72
C PHE A 179 11.48 10.57 -16.42
N ASP A 180 11.58 9.31 -16.80
CA ASP A 180 10.65 8.28 -16.38
C ASP A 180 11.01 7.80 -14.99
N TYR A 181 9.99 7.49 -14.20
CA TYR A 181 10.18 6.98 -12.85
C TYR A 181 9.14 5.91 -12.53
N THR A 182 9.44 5.10 -11.54
CA THR A 182 8.49 4.12 -11.00
C THR A 182 8.42 4.28 -9.49
N VAL A 183 7.22 4.60 -8.98
CA VAL A 183 6.92 4.56 -7.55
C VAL A 183 6.67 3.12 -7.15
N TYR A 184 7.20 2.69 -6.02
CA TYR A 184 7.02 1.32 -5.53
C TYR A 184 6.59 1.26 -4.07
N HIS A 185 5.92 0.16 -3.72
CA HIS A 185 5.65 -0.26 -2.35
C HIS A 185 6.35 -1.59 -2.11
N PHE A 186 7.40 -1.57 -1.30
CA PHE A 186 8.18 -2.74 -0.90
C PHE A 186 7.73 -3.22 0.48
N HIS A 187 7.38 -4.49 0.58
CA HIS A 187 7.03 -5.17 1.81
C HIS A 187 8.05 -6.25 2.14
N TYR A 188 8.53 -6.28 3.38
CA TYR A 188 9.42 -7.34 3.83
C TYR A 188 9.06 -7.80 5.24
N VAL A 189 9.47 -9.02 5.56
CA VAL A 189 9.18 -9.68 6.83
C VAL A 189 10.46 -10.16 7.47
N ASP A 190 10.61 -9.81 8.76
CA ASP A 190 11.62 -10.40 9.63
C ASP A 190 11.00 -11.49 10.50
N LYS A 191 11.59 -12.67 10.44
CA LYS A 191 11.27 -13.80 11.31
C LYS A 191 12.26 -13.83 12.46
N ARG A 192 11.76 -13.74 13.68
CA ARG A 192 12.55 -13.88 14.92
C ARG A 192 11.94 -14.86 15.88
N THR A 193 12.77 -15.38 16.77
CA THR A 193 12.35 -16.30 17.82
C THR A 193 12.38 -15.55 19.15
N GLU A 194 11.25 -15.50 19.85
CA GLU A 194 11.14 -14.98 21.20
C GLU A 194 11.08 -16.12 22.19
N THR A 195 11.82 -15.99 23.28
CA THR A 195 11.80 -16.96 24.39
C THR A 195 11.28 -16.24 25.62
N GLU A 196 10.15 -16.69 26.12
CA GLU A 196 9.53 -16.18 27.35
C GLU A 196 9.74 -17.22 28.46
N THR A 197 10.26 -16.78 29.60
CA THR A 197 10.38 -17.62 30.81
C THR A 197 9.37 -17.14 31.84
N ASP A 198 8.49 -18.04 32.26
CA ASP A 198 7.50 -17.72 33.28
C ASP A 198 8.14 -17.63 34.70
N SER A 199 7.38 -17.12 35.67
CA SER A 199 7.85 -16.99 37.07
C SER A 199 8.20 -18.31 37.77
N LYS A 200 7.85 -19.46 37.13
CA LYS A 200 8.16 -20.82 37.59
C LYS A 200 9.35 -21.44 36.87
N GLY A 201 10.03 -20.70 35.99
CA GLY A 201 11.20 -21.14 35.24
C GLY A 201 10.88 -21.97 33.99
N HIS A 202 9.60 -22.07 33.56
CA HIS A 202 9.26 -22.74 32.31
C HIS A 202 9.51 -21.79 31.12
N THR A 203 10.30 -22.26 30.19
CA THR A 203 10.65 -21.50 28.98
C THR A 203 9.76 -21.94 27.84
N ARG A 204 9.09 -20.94 27.19
CA ARG A 204 8.33 -21.14 25.96
C ARG A 204 8.97 -20.33 24.84
N THR A 205 9.15 -20.98 23.71
CA THR A 205 9.70 -20.36 22.51
C THR A 205 8.57 -20.17 21.50
N ARG A 206 8.42 -18.93 20.98
CA ARG A 206 7.48 -18.64 19.90
C ARG A 206 8.18 -17.98 18.73
N THR A 207 7.71 -18.27 17.53
CA THR A 207 8.13 -17.56 16.31
C THR A 207 7.26 -16.33 16.12
N VAL A 208 7.91 -15.17 15.89
CA VAL A 208 7.26 -13.89 15.62
C VAL A 208 7.66 -13.44 14.23
N TYR A 209 6.71 -12.87 13.50
CA TYR A 209 6.90 -12.30 12.17
C TYR A 209 6.63 -10.80 12.24
N ASP A 210 7.66 -10.00 12.04
CA ASP A 210 7.56 -8.54 12.04
C ASP A 210 7.46 -8.06 10.59
N HIS A 211 6.37 -7.38 10.27
CA HIS A 211 6.06 -6.88 8.93
C HIS A 211 6.46 -5.42 8.79
N TYR A 212 7.18 -5.10 7.73
CA TYR A 212 7.67 -3.76 7.43
C TYR A 212 7.32 -3.36 6.01
N ASN A 213 7.11 -2.05 5.83
CA ASN A 213 6.87 -1.45 4.53
C ASN A 213 7.90 -0.35 4.27
N ARG A 214 8.33 -0.24 3.01
CA ARG A 214 9.12 0.86 2.49
C ARG A 214 8.48 1.32 1.18
N TYR A 215 8.51 2.60 0.97
CA TYR A 215 8.01 3.24 -0.24
C TYR A 215 9.15 3.96 -0.91
N GLY A 216 9.01 4.22 -2.20
CA GLY A 216 10.07 4.96 -2.87
C GLY A 216 9.88 5.11 -4.36
N ILE A 217 10.91 5.66 -4.99
CA ILE A 217 10.95 5.96 -6.41
C ILE A 217 12.24 5.39 -6.98
N ALA A 218 12.12 4.63 -8.06
CA ALA A 218 13.25 4.12 -8.84
C ALA A 218 13.25 4.74 -10.23
N LEU A 219 14.41 5.18 -10.70
CA LEU A 219 14.58 5.85 -11.98
C LEU A 219 16.03 5.73 -12.49
N GLU A 220 16.24 6.07 -13.77
CA GLU A 220 17.59 6.23 -14.32
C GLU A 220 18.22 7.54 -13.83
N PHE A 221 19.47 7.44 -13.29
CA PHE A 221 20.25 8.58 -12.81
C PHE A 221 21.71 8.42 -13.25
N ARG A 222 22.08 9.05 -14.33
CA ARG A 222 23.36 8.80 -15.05
C ARG A 222 24.57 9.43 -14.44
N PHE A 223 24.38 10.42 -13.54
CA PHE A 223 25.48 11.27 -13.03
C PHE A 223 26.34 10.59 -11.99
N VAL A 224 25.76 9.73 -11.16
CA VAL A 224 26.41 9.12 -10.00
C VAL A 224 26.20 7.60 -10.01
N ARG A 225 27.23 6.87 -9.61
CA ARG A 225 27.17 5.41 -9.49
C ARG A 225 27.81 4.94 -8.20
N GLN A 226 27.35 3.83 -7.65
CA GLN A 226 27.92 3.12 -6.51
C GLN A 226 28.13 4.05 -5.27
N LEU A 227 27.10 4.83 -4.97
CA LEU A 227 27.03 5.70 -3.80
C LEU A 227 25.71 5.41 -3.05
N ALA A 228 25.78 5.35 -1.72
CA ALA A 228 24.61 5.26 -0.86
C ALA A 228 24.64 6.35 0.21
N ILE A 229 23.54 7.08 0.36
CA ILE A 229 23.28 8.09 1.40
C ILE A 229 22.08 7.59 2.18
N THR A 230 22.28 7.18 3.43
CA THR A 230 21.24 6.42 4.17
C THR A 230 20.94 7.05 5.52
N GLY A 231 19.68 7.43 5.72
CA GLY A 231 19.14 7.74 7.04
C GLY A 231 18.86 6.47 7.85
N LYS A 232 18.34 5.43 7.19
CA LYS A 232 18.18 4.09 7.76
C LYS A 232 19.19 3.12 7.14
N SER A 233 19.97 2.44 7.97
CA SER A 233 21.02 1.54 7.51
C SER A 233 20.54 0.51 6.50
N ILE A 234 21.38 0.28 5.47
CA ILE A 234 21.22 -0.78 4.47
C ILE A 234 22.37 -1.77 4.66
N SER A 235 22.05 -3.07 4.63
CA SER A 235 23.06 -4.13 4.64
C SER A 235 23.51 -4.45 3.21
N GLY A 236 24.77 -4.84 3.05
CA GLY A 236 25.28 -5.33 1.75
C GLY A 236 25.91 -4.29 0.84
N PHE A 237 25.67 -2.99 1.04
CA PHE A 237 26.33 -1.97 0.22
C PHE A 237 27.82 -1.90 0.54
N LYS A 238 28.66 -2.15 -0.48
CA LYS A 238 30.11 -2.21 -0.34
C LYS A 238 30.75 -0.87 -0.69
N GLY A 239 31.69 -0.41 0.13
CA GLY A 239 32.41 0.83 -0.13
C GLY A 239 33.07 1.39 1.13
N LYS A 240 33.66 2.56 0.99
CA LYS A 240 34.27 3.32 2.06
C LYS A 240 33.29 4.35 2.60
N ARG A 241 33.38 4.58 3.91
CA ARG A 241 32.58 5.62 4.55
C ARG A 241 33.14 7.01 4.20
N TYR A 242 32.30 7.87 3.68
CA TYR A 242 32.59 9.27 3.42
C TYR A 242 31.88 10.17 4.43
N LYS A 243 32.52 11.28 4.81
CA LYS A 243 31.96 12.33 5.66
C LYS A 243 32.06 13.67 4.95
N THR A 244 30.94 14.40 4.93
CA THR A 244 30.90 15.78 4.46
C THR A 244 31.46 16.75 5.51
N SER A 245 31.66 18.02 5.14
CA SER A 245 31.97 19.09 6.09
C SER A 245 30.80 19.47 7.00
N SER A 246 29.54 19.13 6.63
CA SER A 246 28.38 19.40 7.43
C SER A 246 28.21 18.37 8.55
N ASN A 247 28.34 18.83 9.79
CA ASN A 247 28.07 18.00 10.95
C ASN A 247 26.57 17.63 11.07
N HIS A 248 25.68 18.49 10.56
CA HIS A 248 24.24 18.23 10.57
C HIS A 248 23.91 17.08 9.63
N PHE A 249 24.37 17.16 8.38
CA PHE A 249 24.22 16.08 7.40
C PHE A 249 24.78 14.74 7.91
N ASN A 250 26.00 14.75 8.49
CA ASN A 250 26.65 13.53 8.99
C ASN A 250 25.93 12.89 10.19
N ARG A 251 25.02 13.62 10.87
CA ARG A 251 24.11 13.07 11.89
C ARG A 251 22.86 12.44 11.29
N LEU A 252 22.35 13.04 10.21
CA LEU A 252 21.15 12.54 9.52
C LEU A 252 21.48 11.34 8.65
N PHE A 253 22.63 11.36 7.98
CA PHE A 253 22.97 10.39 6.96
C PHE A 253 24.33 9.72 7.19
N LYS A 254 24.36 8.43 6.81
CA LYS A 254 25.61 7.68 6.62
C LYS A 254 25.85 7.57 5.12
N VAL A 255 27.02 8.03 4.67
CA VAL A 255 27.44 7.91 3.27
C VAL A 255 28.44 6.78 3.12
N VAL A 256 28.21 5.94 2.12
CA VAL A 256 29.14 4.88 1.69
C VAL A 256 29.31 4.98 0.17
N ALA A 257 30.53 5.04 -0.30
CA ALA A 257 30.85 5.14 -1.72
C ALA A 257 31.92 4.10 -2.10
N HIS A 258 31.83 3.57 -3.31
CA HIS A 258 32.88 2.73 -3.86
C HIS A 258 34.14 3.58 -4.10
N ASP A 259 33.96 4.79 -4.63
CA ASP A 259 35.00 5.79 -4.85
C ASP A 259 34.69 7.08 -4.07
N GLU A 260 35.63 7.51 -3.23
CA GLU A 260 35.50 8.73 -2.43
C GLU A 260 35.41 10.01 -3.30
N MET A 261 36.08 10.01 -4.48
CA MET A 261 36.05 11.16 -5.40
C MET A 261 34.63 11.36 -5.98
N VAL A 262 33.88 10.26 -6.25
CA VAL A 262 32.48 10.33 -6.67
C VAL A 262 31.63 10.95 -5.57
N ALA A 263 31.82 10.53 -4.32
CA ALA A 263 31.14 11.13 -3.19
C ALA A 263 31.45 12.61 -3.01
N ALA A 264 32.75 12.99 -3.10
CA ALA A 264 33.20 14.37 -2.94
C ALA A 264 32.64 15.29 -4.04
N ARG A 265 32.58 14.83 -5.29
CA ARG A 265 32.01 15.58 -6.42
C ARG A 265 30.48 15.74 -6.29
N PHE A 266 29.79 14.68 -5.87
CA PHE A 266 28.34 14.71 -5.76
C PHE A 266 27.87 15.53 -4.56
N LEU A 267 28.49 15.31 -3.39
CA LEU A 267 28.09 15.94 -2.13
C LEU A 267 28.66 17.36 -1.98
N MET A 268 28.52 18.19 -3.01
CA MET A 268 28.78 19.61 -2.94
C MET A 268 27.79 20.29 -1.96
N PRO A 269 28.11 21.47 -1.42
CA PRO A 269 27.30 22.14 -0.39
C PRO A 269 25.82 22.26 -0.75
N ALA A 270 25.48 22.54 -2.01
CA ALA A 270 24.11 22.64 -2.47
C ALA A 270 23.36 21.30 -2.35
N VAL A 271 23.99 20.18 -2.78
CA VAL A 271 23.40 18.84 -2.66
C VAL A 271 23.23 18.42 -1.19
N VAL A 272 24.23 18.76 -0.35
CA VAL A 272 24.17 18.47 1.09
C VAL A 272 22.97 19.17 1.72
N LEU A 273 22.78 20.48 1.47
CA LEU A 273 21.62 21.24 1.98
C LEU A 273 20.30 20.68 1.46
N THR A 274 20.20 20.37 0.17
CA THR A 274 18.99 19.78 -0.42
C THR A 274 18.65 18.42 0.22
N CYS A 275 19.65 17.60 0.54
CA CYS A 275 19.42 16.35 1.25
C CYS A 275 18.99 16.58 2.72
N GLU A 276 19.54 17.58 3.40
CA GLU A 276 19.14 17.96 4.76
C GLU A 276 17.68 18.43 4.79
N GLU A 277 17.25 19.22 3.81
CA GLU A 277 15.85 19.64 3.64
C GLU A 277 14.93 18.44 3.38
N ALA A 278 15.34 17.55 2.47
CA ALA A 278 14.57 16.34 2.15
C ALA A 278 14.41 15.38 3.35
N ALA A 279 15.37 15.36 4.27
CA ALA A 279 15.27 14.55 5.50
C ALA A 279 14.16 15.02 6.45
N ASN A 280 13.73 16.30 6.35
CA ASN A 280 12.58 16.80 7.11
C ASN A 280 11.24 16.40 6.47
N GLU A 281 11.25 16.11 5.16
CA GLU A 281 10.07 15.78 4.38
C GLU A 281 9.81 14.27 4.32
N PHE A 282 10.88 13.44 4.40
CA PHE A 282 10.80 12.00 4.22
C PHE A 282 11.39 11.24 5.40
N GLU A 283 10.58 10.40 6.02
CA GLU A 283 11.01 9.58 7.16
C GLU A 283 11.96 8.48 6.70
N SER A 284 13.11 8.37 7.38
CA SER A 284 14.13 7.34 7.10
C SER A 284 14.59 7.33 5.63
N LEU A 285 14.81 8.52 5.06
CA LEU A 285 15.22 8.71 3.66
C LEU A 285 16.53 8.00 3.35
N ASN A 286 16.55 7.21 2.28
CA ASN A 286 17.71 6.61 1.68
C ASN A 286 17.79 6.94 0.19
N LEU A 287 19.01 7.19 -0.31
CA LEU A 287 19.32 7.32 -1.72
C LEU A 287 20.40 6.30 -2.05
N GLU A 288 20.11 5.37 -2.92
CA GLU A 288 21.07 4.37 -3.40
C GLU A 288 21.26 4.50 -4.90
N PHE A 289 22.49 4.84 -5.32
CA PHE A 289 22.88 4.94 -6.71
C PHE A 289 23.57 3.65 -7.11
N SER A 290 22.95 2.93 -8.05
CA SER A 290 23.42 1.62 -8.50
C SER A 290 24.65 1.70 -9.41
N SER A 291 25.25 0.55 -9.71
CA SER A 291 26.32 0.43 -10.70
C SER A 291 25.86 0.64 -12.15
N VAL A 292 24.58 0.43 -12.41
CA VAL A 292 23.93 0.51 -13.75
C VAL A 292 23.25 1.86 -14.00
N ALA A 293 23.70 2.92 -13.34
CA ALA A 293 23.19 4.29 -13.51
C ALA A 293 21.71 4.46 -13.09
N GLY A 294 21.28 3.80 -12.03
CA GLY A 294 19.97 3.97 -11.44
C GLY A 294 20.02 4.64 -10.07
N LEU A 295 18.95 5.32 -9.70
CA LEU A 295 18.67 5.83 -8.36
C LEU A 295 17.46 5.10 -7.77
N CYS A 296 17.63 4.58 -6.57
CA CYS A 296 16.54 4.17 -5.69
C CYS A 296 16.46 5.14 -4.52
N MET A 297 15.42 5.97 -4.50
CA MET A 297 15.05 6.80 -3.35
C MET A 297 14.02 6.02 -2.53
N SER A 298 14.27 5.78 -1.24
CA SER A 298 13.37 5.03 -0.37
C SER A 298 13.14 5.71 0.97
N PHE A 299 11.95 5.54 1.55
CA PHE A 299 11.50 6.15 2.80
C PHE A 299 10.38 5.31 3.45
N GLU A 300 9.91 5.71 4.63
CA GLU A 300 8.84 5.00 5.37
C GLU A 300 7.44 5.60 5.17
N ASP A 301 7.34 6.76 4.55
CA ASP A 301 6.06 7.45 4.29
C ASP A 301 5.19 6.64 3.30
N ASP A 302 3.97 6.29 3.71
CA ASP A 302 3.03 5.49 2.92
C ASP A 302 2.11 6.32 2.01
N ASN A 303 2.16 7.65 2.13
CA ASN A 303 1.24 8.59 1.50
C ASN A 303 1.71 9.16 0.15
N VAL A 304 2.67 8.52 -0.51
CA VAL A 304 3.23 9.00 -1.80
C VAL A 304 2.24 8.87 -2.95
N VAL A 305 1.56 7.72 -3.04
CA VAL A 305 0.45 7.49 -3.97
C VAL A 305 -0.76 7.08 -3.14
N TYR A 306 -1.30 8.05 -2.41
CA TYR A 306 -2.39 7.84 -1.49
C TYR A 306 -3.36 9.03 -1.49
N GLY A 307 -4.63 8.72 -1.38
CA GLY A 307 -5.69 9.69 -1.17
C GLY A 307 -6.93 8.96 -0.69
N GLU A 308 -7.55 9.48 0.36
CA GLU A 308 -8.85 9.01 0.82
C GLU A 308 -9.94 9.95 0.29
N PRO A 309 -11.00 9.41 -0.33
CA PRO A 309 -12.12 10.22 -0.72
C PRO A 309 -12.90 10.68 0.51
N GLN A 310 -13.35 11.93 0.49
CA GLN A 310 -14.23 12.48 1.53
C GLN A 310 -15.65 11.91 1.41
N PHE A 311 -16.06 11.60 0.19
CA PHE A 311 -17.38 11.04 -0.13
C PHE A 311 -17.26 9.64 -0.70
N ASP A 312 -18.35 8.90 -0.66
CA ASP A 312 -18.44 7.55 -1.24
C ASP A 312 -19.72 7.40 -2.07
N PHE A 313 -20.02 6.19 -2.50
CA PHE A 313 -21.21 5.88 -3.28
C PHE A 313 -22.54 6.14 -2.54
N ASN A 314 -22.55 6.41 -1.24
CA ASN A 314 -23.75 6.82 -0.51
C ASN A 314 -24.10 8.30 -0.76
N SER A 315 -23.13 9.10 -1.22
CA SER A 315 -23.29 10.49 -1.63
C SER A 315 -22.78 10.66 -3.06
N PRO A 316 -23.44 10.09 -4.08
CA PRO A 316 -22.90 9.95 -5.42
C PRO A 316 -22.67 11.29 -6.13
N ASP A 317 -23.42 12.33 -5.82
CA ASP A 317 -23.27 13.66 -6.44
C ASP A 317 -22.03 14.38 -5.89
N GLU A 318 -21.82 14.32 -4.59
CA GLU A 318 -20.64 14.88 -3.92
C GLU A 318 -19.39 14.10 -4.35
N PHE A 319 -19.46 12.77 -4.37
CA PHE A 319 -18.35 11.92 -4.80
C PHE A 319 -18.00 12.16 -6.28
N MET A 320 -19.00 12.34 -7.15
CA MET A 320 -18.77 12.68 -8.55
C MET A 320 -18.06 14.03 -8.71
N ARG A 321 -18.41 15.04 -7.89
CA ARG A 321 -17.71 16.35 -7.91
C ARG A 321 -16.27 16.20 -7.46
N GLU A 322 -16.04 15.51 -6.35
CA GLU A 322 -14.70 15.25 -5.83
C GLU A 322 -13.82 14.51 -6.85
N VAL A 323 -14.34 13.48 -7.51
CA VAL A 323 -13.62 12.76 -8.56
C VAL A 323 -13.38 13.62 -9.80
N ARG A 324 -14.24 14.60 -10.13
CA ARG A 324 -14.01 15.52 -11.27
C ARG A 324 -12.88 16.51 -11.03
N GLU A 325 -12.70 16.94 -9.80
CA GLU A 325 -11.63 17.88 -9.45
C GLU A 325 -10.27 17.22 -9.68
N TYR A 326 -9.26 18.06 -9.99
CA TYR A 326 -7.90 17.59 -10.10
C TYR A 326 -7.33 17.31 -8.69
N ASN A 327 -6.95 16.08 -8.45
CA ASN A 327 -6.39 15.63 -7.19
C ASN A 327 -4.88 15.41 -7.33
N SER A 328 -4.07 16.30 -6.72
CA SER A 328 -2.62 16.20 -6.75
C SER A 328 -2.08 15.21 -5.72
N LEU A 329 -0.86 14.73 -5.97
CA LEU A 329 -0.06 13.93 -5.05
C LEU A 329 1.11 14.79 -4.52
N PRO A 330 0.92 15.59 -3.47
CA PRO A 330 1.92 16.57 -3.02
C PRO A 330 3.23 15.89 -2.60
N LYS A 331 3.17 14.77 -1.89
CA LYS A 331 4.36 14.04 -1.44
C LYS A 331 5.18 13.49 -2.62
N LEU A 332 4.51 12.94 -3.63
CA LEU A 332 5.15 12.49 -4.87
C LEU A 332 5.81 13.67 -5.58
N ARG A 333 5.10 14.79 -5.71
CA ARG A 333 5.63 16.00 -6.34
C ARG A 333 6.89 16.49 -5.64
N THR A 334 6.89 16.59 -4.31
CA THR A 334 8.07 16.98 -3.52
C THR A 334 9.25 16.03 -3.77
N ALA A 335 9.01 14.71 -3.84
CA ALA A 335 10.05 13.74 -4.13
C ALA A 335 10.65 13.91 -5.54
N LEU A 336 9.80 14.16 -6.55
CA LEU A 336 10.24 14.36 -7.94
C LEU A 336 10.99 15.69 -8.12
N GLU A 337 10.55 16.76 -7.46
CA GLU A 337 11.24 18.06 -7.42
C GLU A 337 12.62 17.94 -6.74
N PHE A 338 12.71 17.18 -5.65
CA PHE A 338 13.99 16.87 -4.99
C PHE A 338 14.94 16.13 -5.94
N ILE A 339 14.47 15.06 -6.61
CA ILE A 339 15.29 14.30 -7.58
C ILE A 339 15.73 15.19 -8.74
N HIS A 340 14.83 16.02 -9.29
CA HIS A 340 15.14 16.96 -10.35
C HIS A 340 16.21 17.97 -9.92
N THR A 341 16.16 18.48 -8.68
CA THR A 341 17.17 19.37 -8.10
C THR A 341 18.54 18.68 -7.98
N LEU A 342 18.55 17.40 -7.55
CA LEU A 342 19.80 16.62 -7.56
C LEU A 342 20.38 16.47 -8.96
N MET A 343 19.55 16.26 -9.99
CA MET A 343 20.01 16.20 -11.38
C MET A 343 20.61 17.53 -11.84
N MET A 344 19.95 18.66 -11.56
CA MET A 344 20.44 19.99 -11.92
C MET A 344 21.81 20.30 -11.32
N PHE A 345 22.02 19.97 -10.04
CA PHE A 345 23.32 20.17 -9.41
C PHE A 345 24.38 19.21 -9.96
N SER A 346 23.99 17.99 -10.32
CA SER A 346 24.87 16.99 -10.89
C SER A 346 25.34 17.38 -12.30
N ASP A 347 24.48 17.94 -13.13
CA ASP A 347 24.83 18.43 -14.47
C ASP A 347 26.00 19.42 -14.43
N ASN A 348 25.93 20.37 -13.50
CA ASN A 348 26.97 21.36 -13.35
C ASN A 348 28.34 20.78 -12.89
N ASN A 349 28.28 19.68 -12.12
CA ASN A 349 29.45 19.09 -11.51
C ASN A 349 30.15 18.04 -12.40
N PHE A 350 29.41 17.39 -13.30
CA PHE A 350 29.90 16.28 -14.13
C PHE A 350 29.98 16.60 -15.63
N ARG A 351 29.49 17.77 -16.08
CA ARG A 351 29.53 18.20 -17.48
C ARG A 351 30.95 18.50 -18.01
N LYS A 352 31.90 18.80 -17.13
CA LYS A 352 33.29 19.17 -17.51
C LYS A 352 34.16 18.00 -17.97
N ASP A 353 33.72 16.76 -17.83
CA ASP A 353 34.50 15.56 -18.18
C ASP A 353 34.14 15.00 -19.58
N ASN A 354 33.21 15.63 -20.33
CA ASN A 354 32.77 15.18 -21.65
C ASN A 354 33.10 16.18 -22.80
N GLU A 355 33.86 17.23 -22.53
CA GLU A 355 34.52 18.09 -23.50
C GLU A 355 36.03 17.77 -23.52
#